data_5b3d4b9973e7bc419e92aea9b9480591
#
_entry.id   5b3d4b9973e7bc419e92aea9b9480591
#
_cell.length_a   1.000
_cell.length_b   1.000
_cell.length_c   1.000
_cell.angle_alpha   90.00
_cell.angle_beta   90.00
_cell.angle_gamma   90.00
#
_symmetry.space_group_name_H-M   'P 1'
#
loop_
_entity.id
_entity.type
_entity.pdbx_description
1 polymer ?
#
loop_
_entity_poly.entity_id
_entity_poly.type
_entity_poly.pdbx_seq_one_letter_code
_entity_poly.pdbx_strand_id
1 'polypeptide(L)'
;MNWYYAVNGQQFGPVTAGEFNRKVGEGIIQPDTLVWRDGMASWQPWREVASGAADFRQSTAAPFPAQTAPVAQGDQPIRFQFTGTWEGYFRVWIVNVLLTIVTLGIYAAWAKVRKKRWFYAHTSLAGHTFEYLADPKRILVGNIIVVIVFALYSGSGAISPLVQLPIALVVMCLVPWFIARSFLFNARNSAWRGLRFGFHGRYWGAARVYLLLPLLVPLTLGLMLPYVSKERRKWMTENHRFGTTPFGFHGMTKDMIRIYLRSVLFFLPLIGGYVFLFVSMAVAGASGKPMQTGDASAMIAVAPILILAGIPFAYAGTIFLRARLFSYYWTHTMVGPHSFQAYMRARDLLGLQLLNSLVVSLTFGLMWPWAAVRTVKFQLDHMEVIPSGNLDTFVAEAQPPVGALGEAAGDFLDFDLGFGA
;
A
#
# COMPACT_ATOMS: atom_id res chain seq x y z
N MET A 1 -32.53 -3.83 32.67
CA MET A 1 -31.66 -4.89 33.24
C MET A 1 -31.43 -5.90 32.16
N ASN A 2 -30.17 -6.13 31.81
CA ASN A 2 -29.77 -7.05 30.74
C ASN A 2 -29.36 -8.38 31.37
N TRP A 3 -29.83 -9.48 30.77
CA TRP A 3 -29.50 -10.82 31.17
C TRP A 3 -28.55 -11.47 30.17
N TYR A 4 -27.67 -12.32 30.66
CA TYR A 4 -26.78 -13.17 29.92
C TYR A 4 -26.94 -14.61 30.39
N TYR A 5 -26.79 -15.57 29.49
CA TYR A 5 -26.84 -17.00 29.82
C TYR A 5 -25.80 -17.77 29.00
N ALA A 6 -25.33 -18.90 29.54
CA ALA A 6 -24.31 -19.73 28.87
C ALA A 6 -24.86 -21.14 28.63
N VAL A 7 -24.90 -21.56 27.35
CA VAL A 7 -25.32 -22.90 26.91
C VAL A 7 -24.17 -23.52 26.12
N ASN A 8 -23.79 -24.75 26.46
CA ASN A 8 -22.70 -25.50 25.82
C ASN A 8 -21.36 -24.72 25.77
N GLY A 9 -21.06 -23.96 26.81
CA GLY A 9 -19.84 -23.19 26.91
C GLY A 9 -19.82 -21.88 26.08
N GLN A 10 -20.91 -21.54 25.39
CA GLN A 10 -21.09 -20.26 24.70
C GLN A 10 -21.98 -19.32 25.47
N GLN A 11 -21.57 -18.05 25.55
CA GLN A 11 -22.34 -16.99 26.21
C GLN A 11 -23.28 -16.33 25.22
N PHE A 12 -24.54 -16.11 25.64
CA PHE A 12 -25.58 -15.42 24.89
C PHE A 12 -26.08 -14.21 25.68
N GLY A 13 -26.42 -13.14 25.01
CA GLY A 13 -26.92 -11.89 25.58
C GLY A 13 -26.20 -10.68 24.98
N PRO A 14 -26.59 -9.45 25.34
CA PRO A 14 -27.65 -9.11 26.30
C PRO A 14 -29.06 -9.41 25.80
N VAL A 15 -29.91 -9.97 26.67
CA VAL A 15 -31.34 -10.17 26.41
C VAL A 15 -32.16 -9.44 27.47
N THR A 16 -33.35 -8.97 27.11
CA THR A 16 -34.25 -8.32 28.05
C THR A 16 -34.86 -9.34 29.01
N ALA A 17 -35.36 -8.90 30.19
CA ALA A 17 -35.99 -9.79 31.17
C ALA A 17 -37.17 -10.57 30.57
N GLY A 18 -37.93 -9.97 29.63
CA GLY A 18 -39.04 -10.65 28.99
C GLY A 18 -38.58 -11.75 28.02
N GLU A 19 -37.53 -11.51 27.22
CA GLU A 19 -36.94 -12.51 26.36
C GLU A 19 -36.25 -13.63 27.15
N PHE A 20 -35.63 -13.29 28.26
CA PHE A 20 -35.02 -14.26 29.16
C PHE A 20 -36.08 -15.23 29.71
N ASN A 21 -37.20 -14.71 30.26
CA ASN A 21 -38.28 -15.53 30.76
C ASN A 21 -38.92 -16.40 29.66
N ARG A 22 -39.04 -15.91 28.45
CA ARG A 22 -39.50 -16.71 27.30
C ARG A 22 -38.58 -17.89 27.04
N LYS A 23 -37.26 -17.67 27.06
CA LYS A 23 -36.26 -18.73 26.84
C LYS A 23 -36.22 -19.76 27.97
N VAL A 24 -36.53 -19.35 29.18
CA VAL A 24 -36.77 -20.29 30.31
C VAL A 24 -38.01 -21.14 30.02
N GLY A 25 -39.12 -20.53 29.56
CA GLY A 25 -40.35 -21.25 29.20
C GLY A 25 -40.18 -22.19 27.99
N GLU A 26 -39.33 -21.86 27.06
CA GLU A 26 -38.95 -22.67 25.89
C GLU A 26 -37.98 -23.82 26.24
N GLY A 27 -37.48 -23.90 27.47
CA GLY A 27 -36.54 -24.92 27.95
C GLY A 27 -35.10 -24.75 27.44
N ILE A 28 -34.78 -23.62 26.82
CA ILE A 28 -33.41 -23.28 26.37
C ILE A 28 -32.52 -22.99 27.55
N ILE A 29 -33.07 -22.30 28.58
CA ILE A 29 -32.42 -22.06 29.87
C ILE A 29 -32.91 -23.08 30.87
N GLN A 30 -32.07 -24.05 31.19
CA GLN A 30 -32.32 -25.13 32.13
C GLN A 30 -31.92 -24.71 33.55
N PRO A 31 -32.37 -25.41 34.62
CA PRO A 31 -32.02 -25.07 35.98
C PRO A 31 -30.52 -24.96 36.25
N ASP A 32 -29.70 -25.73 35.57
CA ASP A 32 -28.24 -25.73 35.70
C ASP A 32 -27.53 -24.77 34.75
N THR A 33 -28.25 -24.07 33.87
CA THR A 33 -27.69 -23.08 32.94
C THR A 33 -27.16 -21.91 33.75
N LEU A 34 -25.88 -21.56 33.49
CA LEU A 34 -25.24 -20.39 34.10
C LEU A 34 -25.87 -19.11 33.55
N VAL A 35 -26.28 -18.23 34.45
CA VAL A 35 -26.86 -16.94 34.08
C VAL A 35 -26.17 -15.81 34.86
N TRP A 36 -26.16 -14.63 34.25
CA TRP A 36 -25.63 -13.44 34.88
C TRP A 36 -26.47 -12.22 34.48
N ARG A 37 -26.59 -11.26 35.39
CA ARG A 37 -27.20 -9.95 35.12
C ARG A 37 -26.40 -8.85 35.80
N ASP A 38 -26.61 -7.62 35.34
CA ASP A 38 -26.00 -6.45 35.97
C ASP A 38 -26.27 -6.41 37.47
N GLY A 39 -25.17 -6.39 38.27
CA GLY A 39 -25.20 -6.38 39.71
C GLY A 39 -24.95 -7.76 40.40
N MET A 40 -24.77 -8.84 39.64
CA MET A 40 -24.34 -10.13 40.18
C MET A 40 -22.80 -10.22 40.19
N ALA A 41 -22.24 -10.72 41.30
CA ALA A 41 -20.80 -10.85 41.51
C ALA A 41 -20.14 -11.93 40.62
N SER A 42 -20.90 -12.96 40.21
CA SER A 42 -20.43 -14.06 39.36
C SER A 42 -21.59 -14.73 38.64
N TRP A 43 -21.27 -15.56 37.63
CA TRP A 43 -22.22 -16.45 36.99
C TRP A 43 -22.75 -17.49 37.95
N GLN A 44 -24.08 -17.65 37.99
CA GLN A 44 -24.75 -18.60 38.90
C GLN A 44 -25.72 -19.48 38.10
N PRO A 45 -25.97 -20.74 38.54
CA PRO A 45 -26.99 -21.59 37.96
C PRO A 45 -28.36 -20.94 38.10
N TRP A 46 -29.22 -21.04 37.07
CA TRP A 46 -30.56 -20.44 37.09
C TRP A 46 -31.40 -20.85 38.27
N ARG A 47 -31.28 -22.10 38.74
CA ARG A 47 -32.00 -22.59 39.93
C ARG A 47 -31.72 -21.77 41.20
N GLU A 48 -30.51 -21.27 41.37
CA GLU A 48 -30.11 -20.49 42.55
C GLU A 48 -30.63 -19.06 42.47
N VAL A 49 -30.67 -18.51 41.29
CA VAL A 49 -31.22 -17.17 41.03
C VAL A 49 -32.73 -17.14 41.09
N ALA A 50 -33.41 -18.21 40.60
CA ALA A 50 -34.86 -18.35 40.61
C ALA A 50 -35.43 -18.60 42.04
N SER A 51 -34.67 -19.27 42.92
CA SER A 51 -35.12 -19.58 44.29
C SER A 51 -35.06 -18.39 45.27
N GLY A 52 -34.56 -17.23 44.85
CA GLY A 52 -34.49 -16.03 45.68
C GLY A 52 -33.50 -16.08 46.84
N ALA A 53 -32.67 -17.12 46.94
CA ALA A 53 -31.72 -17.34 48.03
C ALA A 53 -30.30 -16.74 47.70
N ALA A 54 -30.24 -15.63 47.00
CA ALA A 54 -28.98 -14.90 46.85
C ALA A 54 -28.89 -13.84 47.95
N ASP A 55 -28.49 -14.24 49.14
CA ASP A 55 -28.07 -13.34 50.22
C ASP A 55 -26.88 -12.49 49.71
N PHE A 56 -27.06 -11.17 49.71
CA PHE A 56 -26.03 -10.20 49.44
C PHE A 56 -24.97 -10.19 50.55
N ARG A 57 -24.13 -11.21 50.63
CA ARG A 57 -22.91 -11.13 51.44
C ARG A 57 -21.83 -10.50 50.53
N GLN A 58 -21.50 -9.26 50.87
CA GLN A 58 -20.25 -8.64 50.41
C GLN A 58 -19.08 -9.54 50.87
N SER A 59 -18.60 -10.38 49.99
CA SER A 59 -17.33 -11.06 50.17
C SER A 59 -16.24 -10.15 49.66
N THR A 60 -15.48 -9.56 50.59
CA THR A 60 -14.16 -9.00 50.35
C THR A 60 -13.21 -10.15 50.00
N ALA A 61 -13.29 -10.67 48.79
CA ALA A 61 -12.26 -11.55 48.23
C ALA A 61 -11.17 -10.68 47.63
N ALA A 62 -9.92 -10.97 48.02
CA ALA A 62 -8.73 -10.34 47.49
C ALA A 62 -8.76 -10.27 45.94
N PRO A 63 -8.31 -9.19 45.37
CA PRO A 63 -8.32 -9.08 43.92
C PRO A 63 -7.42 -10.17 43.33
N PHE A 64 -8.02 -11.06 42.53
CA PHE A 64 -7.24 -11.82 41.54
C PHE A 64 -6.36 -10.84 40.81
N PRO A 65 -5.09 -11.21 40.47
CA PRO A 65 -4.28 -10.32 39.63
C PRO A 65 -5.11 -10.03 38.39
N ALA A 66 -5.47 -8.78 38.25
CA ALA A 66 -6.20 -8.31 37.10
C ALA A 66 -5.43 -8.77 35.87
N GLN A 67 -5.94 -9.80 35.19
CA GLN A 67 -5.75 -9.78 33.76
C GLN A 67 -6.32 -8.43 33.37
N THR A 68 -5.42 -7.50 33.09
CA THR A 68 -5.78 -6.20 32.55
C THR A 68 -6.74 -6.49 31.41
N ALA A 69 -8.04 -6.25 31.67
CA ALA A 69 -9.01 -6.10 30.60
C ALA A 69 -8.28 -5.21 29.57
N PRO A 70 -8.28 -5.53 28.27
CA PRO A 70 -7.67 -4.66 27.31
C PRO A 70 -8.25 -3.30 27.63
N VAL A 71 -7.41 -2.39 28.14
CA VAL A 71 -7.74 -0.98 28.27
C VAL A 71 -8.36 -0.68 26.91
N ALA A 72 -9.61 -0.25 26.93
CA ALA A 72 -10.22 0.27 25.72
C ALA A 72 -9.16 1.21 25.17
N GLN A 73 -8.48 0.78 24.11
CA GLN A 73 -7.42 1.56 23.47
C GLN A 73 -8.17 2.71 22.80
N GLY A 74 -8.58 3.66 23.65
CA GLY A 74 -9.22 4.87 23.20
C GLY A 74 -8.21 5.61 22.36
N ASP A 75 -8.56 5.88 21.14
CA ASP A 75 -8.07 6.94 20.21
C ASP A 75 -6.57 7.28 20.19
N GLN A 76 -5.70 6.53 20.88
CA GLN A 76 -4.26 6.77 20.84
C GLN A 76 -3.67 6.23 19.54
N PRO A 77 -2.93 7.07 18.79
CA PRO A 77 -2.30 6.65 17.54
C PRO A 77 -1.33 5.49 17.77
N ILE A 78 -1.48 4.43 17.01
CA ILE A 78 -0.58 3.26 17.02
C ILE A 78 0.42 3.44 15.89
N ARG A 79 1.70 3.50 16.25
CA ARG A 79 2.79 3.67 15.28
C ARG A 79 3.28 2.34 14.75
N PHE A 80 3.66 2.35 13.48
CA PHE A 80 4.42 1.25 12.92
C PHE A 80 5.82 1.23 13.53
N GLN A 81 6.33 0.03 13.78
CA GLN A 81 7.69 -0.16 14.28
C GLN A 81 8.49 -0.94 13.25
N PHE A 82 9.71 -0.49 13.00
CA PHE A 82 10.64 -1.16 12.09
C PHE A 82 11.93 -1.51 12.82
N THR A 83 12.21 -2.80 12.94
CA THR A 83 13.34 -3.35 13.69
C THR A 83 14.50 -3.80 12.78
N GLY A 84 14.31 -3.70 11.45
CA GLY A 84 15.31 -4.13 10.47
C GLY A 84 16.57 -3.25 10.47
N THR A 85 17.75 -3.86 10.46
CA THR A 85 19.03 -3.18 10.34
C THR A 85 19.56 -3.29 8.91
N TRP A 86 20.34 -2.32 8.47
CA TRP A 86 20.89 -2.33 7.12
C TRP A 86 21.89 -3.47 6.91
N GLU A 87 22.65 -3.85 7.95
CA GLU A 87 23.60 -4.97 7.92
C GLU A 87 22.87 -6.30 7.73
N GLY A 88 21.74 -6.47 8.44
CA GLY A 88 20.87 -7.65 8.29
C GLY A 88 20.32 -7.76 6.87
N TYR A 89 19.86 -6.63 6.31
CA TYR A 89 19.36 -6.62 4.94
C TYR A 89 20.48 -6.75 3.90
N PHE A 90 21.67 -6.19 4.12
CA PHE A 90 22.81 -6.32 3.23
C PHE A 90 23.20 -7.79 3.01
N ARG A 91 23.22 -8.61 4.07
CA ARG A 91 23.49 -10.05 3.96
C ARG A 91 22.48 -10.76 3.05
N VAL A 92 21.20 -10.40 3.15
CA VAL A 92 20.17 -10.96 2.27
C VAL A 92 20.33 -10.46 0.84
N TRP A 93 20.60 -9.18 0.66
CA TRP A 93 20.70 -8.50 -0.63
C TRP A 93 21.91 -9.00 -1.43
N ILE A 94 23.11 -9.08 -0.82
CA ILE A 94 24.32 -9.48 -1.53
C ILE A 94 24.21 -10.93 -2.04
N VAL A 95 23.67 -11.84 -1.24
CA VAL A 95 23.41 -13.21 -1.67
C VAL A 95 22.40 -13.25 -2.81
N ASN A 96 21.35 -12.45 -2.74
CA ASN A 96 20.36 -12.37 -3.80
C ASN A 96 20.95 -11.83 -5.11
N VAL A 97 21.82 -10.81 -5.05
CA VAL A 97 22.50 -10.26 -6.24
C VAL A 97 23.42 -11.31 -6.85
N LEU A 98 24.29 -11.93 -6.06
CA LEU A 98 25.23 -12.95 -6.55
C LEU A 98 24.49 -14.12 -7.20
N LEU A 99 23.48 -14.67 -6.54
CA LEU A 99 22.69 -15.78 -7.09
C LEU A 99 21.91 -15.36 -8.35
N THR A 100 21.42 -14.14 -8.41
CA THR A 100 20.72 -13.64 -9.62
C THR A 100 21.69 -13.53 -10.81
N ILE A 101 22.91 -13.06 -10.58
CA ILE A 101 23.95 -12.98 -11.63
C ILE A 101 24.36 -14.39 -12.08
N VAL A 102 24.68 -15.28 -11.15
CA VAL A 102 25.12 -16.66 -11.45
C VAL A 102 24.04 -17.46 -12.19
N THR A 103 22.76 -17.23 -11.87
CA THR A 103 21.64 -17.93 -12.52
C THR A 103 21.06 -17.17 -13.73
N LEU A 104 21.74 -16.14 -14.24
CA LEU A 104 21.30 -15.32 -15.38
C LEU A 104 19.86 -14.78 -15.21
N GLY A 105 19.51 -14.39 -13.97
CA GLY A 105 18.22 -13.81 -13.64
C GLY A 105 17.14 -14.80 -13.17
N ILE A 106 17.34 -16.12 -13.28
CA ILE A 106 16.34 -17.12 -12.82
C ILE A 106 16.05 -16.97 -11.33
N TYR A 107 17.08 -16.69 -10.53
CA TYR A 107 16.94 -16.51 -9.08
C TYR A 107 16.20 -15.23 -8.67
N ALA A 108 15.94 -14.29 -9.59
CA ALA A 108 15.27 -13.02 -9.30
C ALA A 108 13.92 -13.20 -8.58
N ALA A 109 13.15 -14.26 -8.92
CA ALA A 109 11.90 -14.60 -8.25
C ALA A 109 12.07 -14.90 -6.76
N TRP A 110 13.11 -15.68 -6.40
CA TRP A 110 13.46 -15.96 -5.00
C TRP A 110 13.99 -14.73 -4.28
N ALA A 111 14.83 -13.94 -4.97
CA ALA A 111 15.39 -12.70 -4.44
C ALA A 111 14.26 -11.73 -4.03
N LYS A 112 13.24 -11.57 -4.87
CA LYS A 112 12.09 -10.70 -4.59
C LYS A 112 11.29 -11.18 -3.38
N VAL A 113 10.98 -12.48 -3.29
CA VAL A 113 10.26 -13.04 -2.14
C VAL A 113 11.08 -12.89 -0.86
N ARG A 114 12.40 -13.17 -0.89
CA ARG A 114 13.29 -13.01 0.26
C ARG A 114 13.37 -11.55 0.72
N LYS A 115 13.46 -10.59 -0.23
CA LYS A 115 13.39 -9.15 0.06
C LYS A 115 12.10 -8.82 0.80
N LYS A 116 10.93 -9.14 0.23
CA LYS A 116 9.62 -8.82 0.83
C LYS A 116 9.44 -9.49 2.19
N ARG A 117 9.78 -10.78 2.33
CA ARG A 117 9.72 -11.49 3.62
C ARG A 117 10.56 -10.80 4.68
N TRP A 118 11.77 -10.35 4.31
CA TRP A 118 12.65 -9.66 5.26
C TRP A 118 12.04 -8.35 5.75
N PHE A 119 11.54 -7.48 4.85
CA PHE A 119 10.92 -6.22 5.25
C PHE A 119 9.65 -6.44 6.07
N TYR A 120 8.78 -7.35 5.67
CA TYR A 120 7.53 -7.65 6.36
C TYR A 120 7.79 -8.19 7.78
N ALA A 121 8.72 -9.13 7.94
CA ALA A 121 9.08 -9.70 9.23
C ALA A 121 9.69 -8.68 10.22
N HIS A 122 10.29 -7.60 9.69
CA HIS A 122 10.84 -6.53 10.53
C HIS A 122 9.91 -5.32 10.67
N THR A 123 8.71 -5.37 10.09
CA THR A 123 7.67 -4.34 10.25
C THR A 123 6.58 -4.87 11.17
N SER A 124 6.26 -4.14 12.23
CA SER A 124 5.19 -4.51 13.15
C SER A 124 4.23 -3.36 13.41
N LEU A 125 3.00 -3.71 13.75
CA LEU A 125 1.94 -2.81 14.17
C LEU A 125 1.23 -3.43 15.39
N ALA A 126 1.01 -2.68 16.44
CA ALA A 126 0.40 -3.16 17.68
C ALA A 126 1.05 -4.46 18.22
N GLY A 127 2.40 -4.57 18.12
CA GLY A 127 3.17 -5.71 18.61
C GLY A 127 3.18 -6.95 17.69
N HIS A 128 2.44 -6.94 16.58
CA HIS A 128 2.39 -8.06 15.63
C HIS A 128 3.11 -7.72 14.32
N THR A 129 3.95 -8.63 13.84
CA THR A 129 4.68 -8.50 12.58
C THR A 129 3.79 -8.80 11.37
N PHE A 130 4.17 -8.24 10.23
CA PHE A 130 3.59 -8.61 8.95
C PHE A 130 4.27 -9.85 8.38
N GLU A 131 3.56 -10.56 7.50
CA GLU A 131 4.05 -11.78 6.86
C GLU A 131 3.85 -11.68 5.34
N TYR A 132 4.81 -12.22 4.58
CA TYR A 132 4.72 -12.37 3.13
C TYR A 132 4.83 -13.85 2.74
N LEU A 133 3.76 -14.42 2.19
CA LEU A 133 3.54 -15.86 2.05
C LEU A 133 3.72 -16.37 0.60
N ALA A 134 4.18 -15.53 -0.33
CA ALA A 134 4.31 -15.89 -1.75
C ALA A 134 5.28 -17.06 -1.98
N ASP A 135 4.93 -17.88 -2.99
CA ASP A 135 5.78 -18.95 -3.49
C ASP A 135 6.64 -18.45 -4.68
N PRO A 136 7.98 -18.44 -4.57
CA PRO A 136 8.86 -17.97 -5.63
C PRO A 136 8.71 -18.75 -6.96
N LYS A 137 8.36 -20.05 -6.90
CA LYS A 137 8.20 -20.86 -8.12
C LYS A 137 7.10 -20.34 -9.02
N ARG A 138 5.99 -19.88 -8.45
CA ARG A 138 4.88 -19.32 -9.20
C ARG A 138 5.26 -18.00 -9.84
N ILE A 139 6.02 -17.15 -9.12
CA ILE A 139 6.57 -15.91 -9.67
C ILE A 139 7.48 -16.21 -10.86
N LEU A 140 8.35 -17.22 -10.76
CA LEU A 140 9.22 -17.61 -11.87
C LEU A 140 8.44 -17.99 -13.13
N VAL A 141 7.42 -18.85 -13.00
CA VAL A 141 6.55 -19.24 -14.13
C VAL A 141 5.95 -18.00 -14.80
N GLY A 142 5.53 -17.08 -14.00
CA GLY A 142 4.97 -15.86 -14.49
C GLY A 142 5.97 -14.96 -15.21
N ASN A 143 7.16 -14.79 -14.68
CA ASN A 143 8.23 -14.04 -15.34
C ASN A 143 8.60 -14.65 -16.70
N ILE A 144 8.63 -15.99 -16.81
CA ILE A 144 8.86 -16.69 -18.07
C ILE A 144 7.78 -16.33 -19.10
N ILE A 145 6.51 -16.33 -18.71
CA ILE A 145 5.41 -15.94 -19.60
C ILE A 145 5.57 -14.50 -20.10
N VAL A 146 5.90 -13.57 -19.20
CA VAL A 146 6.13 -12.16 -19.57
C VAL A 146 7.30 -12.03 -20.52
N VAL A 147 8.41 -12.74 -20.28
CA VAL A 147 9.58 -12.74 -21.19
C VAL A 147 9.21 -13.27 -22.57
N ILE A 148 8.43 -14.35 -22.66
CA ILE A 148 7.94 -14.90 -23.92
C ILE A 148 7.06 -13.88 -24.67
N VAL A 149 6.10 -13.25 -23.98
CA VAL A 149 5.22 -12.23 -24.57
C VAL A 149 6.06 -11.02 -25.08
N PHE A 150 7.04 -10.59 -24.30
CA PHE A 150 7.92 -9.50 -24.68
C PHE A 150 8.81 -9.88 -25.87
N ALA A 151 9.34 -11.09 -25.91
CA ALA A 151 10.15 -11.58 -27.03
C ALA A 151 9.31 -11.66 -28.33
N LEU A 152 8.07 -12.16 -28.25
CA LEU A 152 7.15 -12.18 -29.39
C LEU A 152 6.83 -10.76 -29.87
N TYR A 153 6.57 -9.82 -28.96
CA TYR A 153 6.33 -8.43 -29.31
C TYR A 153 7.55 -7.79 -29.97
N SER A 154 8.74 -7.96 -29.39
CA SER A 154 9.98 -7.38 -29.93
C SER A 154 10.37 -8.02 -31.27
N GLY A 155 10.23 -9.34 -31.40
CA GLY A 155 10.48 -10.07 -32.63
C GLY A 155 9.52 -9.70 -33.78
N SER A 156 8.27 -9.37 -33.47
CA SER A 156 7.30 -8.94 -34.46
C SER A 156 7.69 -7.64 -35.19
N GLY A 157 8.38 -6.73 -34.51
CA GLY A 157 8.90 -5.49 -35.09
C GLY A 157 9.97 -5.73 -36.15
N ALA A 158 10.76 -6.80 -36.00
CA ALA A 158 11.76 -7.21 -37.01
C ALA A 158 11.12 -7.78 -38.29
N ILE A 159 9.88 -8.29 -38.21
CA ILE A 159 9.13 -8.81 -39.37
C ILE A 159 8.48 -7.65 -40.14
N SER A 160 7.63 -6.86 -39.44
CA SER A 160 6.94 -5.71 -40.04
C SER A 160 6.28 -4.85 -38.96
N PRO A 161 6.28 -3.50 -39.08
CA PRO A 161 5.47 -2.63 -38.22
C PRO A 161 3.98 -2.92 -38.29
N LEU A 162 3.47 -3.43 -39.41
CA LEU A 162 2.04 -3.83 -39.57
C LEU A 162 1.68 -5.05 -38.71
N VAL A 163 2.64 -5.94 -38.45
CA VAL A 163 2.45 -7.09 -37.54
C VAL A 163 2.60 -6.67 -36.09
N GLN A 164 3.52 -5.75 -35.79
CA GLN A 164 3.79 -5.28 -34.44
C GLN A 164 2.60 -4.49 -33.84
N LEU A 165 1.92 -3.67 -34.64
CA LEU A 165 0.83 -2.81 -34.19
C LEU A 165 -0.34 -3.56 -33.53
N PRO A 166 -0.96 -4.61 -34.15
CA PRO A 166 -2.02 -5.37 -33.52
C PRO A 166 -1.53 -6.10 -32.24
N ILE A 167 -0.30 -6.61 -32.23
CA ILE A 167 0.27 -7.22 -31.02
C ILE A 167 0.40 -6.20 -29.90
N ALA A 168 0.87 -4.98 -30.21
CA ALA A 168 0.94 -3.88 -29.24
C ALA A 168 -0.45 -3.55 -28.65
N LEU A 169 -1.49 -3.49 -29.48
CA LEU A 169 -2.85 -3.23 -29.03
C LEU A 169 -3.37 -4.36 -28.09
N VAL A 170 -3.09 -5.60 -28.42
CA VAL A 170 -3.46 -6.74 -27.55
C VAL A 170 -2.72 -6.63 -26.21
N VAL A 171 -1.41 -6.38 -26.22
CA VAL A 171 -0.63 -6.21 -24.99
C VAL A 171 -1.17 -5.03 -24.18
N MET A 172 -1.47 -3.90 -24.81
CA MET A 172 -2.05 -2.73 -24.15
C MET A 172 -3.38 -3.05 -23.47
N CYS A 173 -4.25 -3.84 -24.12
CA CYS A 173 -5.52 -4.27 -23.53
C CYS A 173 -5.33 -5.28 -22.37
N LEU A 174 -4.22 -6.03 -22.36
CA LEU A 174 -3.92 -6.97 -21.26
C LEU A 174 -3.34 -6.27 -20.02
N VAL A 175 -2.71 -5.09 -20.16
CA VAL A 175 -2.10 -4.35 -19.03
C VAL A 175 -3.07 -4.16 -17.85
N PRO A 176 -4.33 -3.70 -18.01
CA PRO A 176 -5.25 -3.56 -16.88
C PRO A 176 -5.55 -4.88 -16.16
N TRP A 177 -5.60 -5.99 -16.91
CA TRP A 177 -5.79 -7.31 -16.32
C TRP A 177 -4.57 -7.72 -15.48
N PHE A 178 -3.36 -7.51 -16.01
CA PHE A 178 -2.12 -7.77 -15.26
C PHE A 178 -2.06 -6.93 -13.97
N ILE A 179 -2.41 -5.64 -14.03
CA ILE A 179 -2.46 -4.76 -12.86
C ILE A 179 -3.43 -5.28 -11.79
N ALA A 180 -4.66 -5.62 -12.18
CA ALA A 180 -5.65 -6.15 -11.25
C ALA A 180 -5.18 -7.47 -10.60
N ARG A 181 -4.55 -8.35 -11.39
CA ARG A 181 -4.00 -9.63 -10.90
C ARG A 181 -2.79 -9.44 -9.99
N SER A 182 -1.95 -8.44 -10.28
CA SER A 182 -0.82 -8.05 -9.43
C SER A 182 -1.27 -7.63 -8.03
N PHE A 183 -2.26 -6.74 -7.95
CA PHE A 183 -2.84 -6.33 -6.66
C PHE A 183 -3.47 -7.51 -5.91
N LEU A 184 -4.21 -8.36 -6.60
CA LEU A 184 -4.82 -9.57 -6.03
C LEU A 184 -3.73 -10.51 -5.46
N PHE A 185 -2.66 -10.74 -6.22
CA PHE A 185 -1.55 -11.59 -5.79
C PHE A 185 -0.85 -11.02 -4.55
N ASN A 186 -0.45 -9.75 -4.60
CA ASN A 186 0.24 -9.11 -3.48
C ASN A 186 -0.63 -9.09 -2.23
N ALA A 187 -1.91 -8.73 -2.34
CA ALA A 187 -2.84 -8.73 -1.22
C ALA A 187 -2.96 -10.11 -0.57
N ARG A 188 -3.23 -11.17 -1.35
CA ARG A 188 -3.41 -12.53 -0.83
C ARG A 188 -2.15 -13.14 -0.20
N ASN A 189 -0.98 -12.69 -0.64
CA ASN A 189 0.29 -13.13 -0.08
C ASN A 189 0.80 -12.26 1.07
N SER A 190 0.08 -11.21 1.41
CA SER A 190 0.35 -10.37 2.59
C SER A 190 -0.59 -10.74 3.73
N ALA A 191 -0.06 -10.87 4.93
CA ALA A 191 -0.85 -11.17 6.12
C ALA A 191 -0.39 -10.33 7.31
N TRP A 192 -1.31 -10.08 8.23
CA TRP A 192 -1.05 -9.49 9.54
C TRP A 192 -1.92 -10.18 10.58
N ARG A 193 -1.35 -10.58 11.72
CA ARG A 193 -2.05 -11.35 12.78
C ARG A 193 -2.74 -12.62 12.25
N GLY A 194 -2.13 -13.33 11.28
CA GLY A 194 -2.71 -14.51 10.66
C GLY A 194 -3.86 -14.25 9.68
N LEU A 195 -4.33 -13.00 9.54
CA LEU A 195 -5.35 -12.62 8.56
C LEU A 195 -4.70 -12.12 7.26
N ARG A 196 -5.16 -12.63 6.14
CA ARG A 196 -4.68 -12.21 4.81
C ARG A 196 -5.43 -10.99 4.31
N PHE A 197 -4.71 -10.20 3.54
CA PHE A 197 -5.34 -9.14 2.75
C PHE A 197 -6.03 -9.73 1.52
N GLY A 198 -7.04 -9.04 1.00
CA GLY A 198 -7.78 -9.39 -0.19
C GLY A 198 -7.82 -8.24 -1.18
N PHE A 199 -8.14 -8.55 -2.45
CA PHE A 199 -8.35 -7.55 -3.50
C PHE A 199 -9.48 -8.01 -4.45
N HIS A 200 -10.43 -7.13 -4.73
CA HIS A 200 -11.64 -7.43 -5.51
C HIS A 200 -11.78 -6.56 -6.78
N GLY A 201 -10.70 -5.93 -7.23
CA GLY A 201 -10.70 -5.10 -8.42
C GLY A 201 -10.99 -5.90 -9.69
N ARG A 202 -12.00 -5.43 -10.48
CA ARG A 202 -12.39 -6.02 -11.75
C ARG A 202 -11.65 -5.39 -12.92
N TYR A 203 -11.53 -6.11 -14.04
CA TYR A 203 -10.86 -5.66 -15.26
C TYR A 203 -11.30 -4.26 -15.71
N TRP A 204 -12.61 -4.01 -15.86
CA TRP A 204 -13.12 -2.73 -16.35
C TRP A 204 -12.79 -1.54 -15.43
N GLY A 205 -12.76 -1.76 -14.11
CA GLY A 205 -12.27 -0.76 -13.18
C GLY A 205 -10.80 -0.43 -13.39
N ALA A 206 -9.96 -1.46 -13.55
CA ALA A 206 -8.56 -1.28 -13.88
C ALA A 206 -8.36 -0.62 -15.26
N ALA A 207 -9.08 -1.06 -16.29
CA ALA A 207 -9.03 -0.49 -17.63
C ALA A 207 -9.38 1.01 -17.63
N ARG A 208 -10.41 1.39 -16.88
CA ARG A 208 -10.78 2.80 -16.74
C ARG A 208 -9.64 3.64 -16.17
N VAL A 209 -9.03 3.21 -15.05
CA VAL A 209 -8.07 4.05 -14.32
C VAL A 209 -6.63 3.93 -14.81
N TYR A 210 -6.25 2.82 -15.46
CA TYR A 210 -4.87 2.56 -15.93
C TYR A 210 -4.71 2.63 -17.43
N LEU A 211 -5.80 2.61 -18.21
CA LEU A 211 -5.77 2.70 -19.67
C LEU A 211 -6.53 3.93 -20.17
N LEU A 212 -7.85 4.03 -19.90
CA LEU A 212 -8.69 5.06 -20.53
C LEU A 212 -8.40 6.46 -19.97
N LEU A 213 -8.38 6.63 -18.65
CA LEU A 213 -8.12 7.95 -18.05
C LEU A 213 -6.71 8.50 -18.38
N PRO A 214 -5.63 7.70 -18.37
CA PRO A 214 -4.31 8.17 -18.79
C PRO A 214 -4.23 8.65 -20.24
N LEU A 215 -5.05 8.12 -21.15
CA LEU A 215 -5.11 8.61 -22.54
C LEU A 215 -5.59 10.06 -22.64
N LEU A 216 -6.33 10.55 -21.66
CA LEU A 216 -6.79 11.93 -21.60
C LEU A 216 -5.69 12.89 -21.09
N VAL A 217 -4.63 12.37 -20.47
CA VAL A 217 -3.56 13.23 -19.92
C VAL A 217 -2.84 14.03 -21.00
N PRO A 218 -2.32 13.45 -22.10
CA PRO A 218 -1.70 14.22 -23.18
C PRO A 218 -2.71 15.16 -23.87
N LEU A 219 -3.98 14.75 -24.04
CA LEU A 219 -5.02 15.58 -24.65
C LEU A 219 -5.33 16.85 -23.83
N THR A 220 -5.13 16.78 -22.52
CA THR A 220 -5.34 17.89 -21.61
C THR A 220 -4.05 18.58 -21.16
N LEU A 221 -2.94 18.34 -21.88
CA LEU A 221 -1.61 18.87 -21.53
C LEU A 221 -1.24 18.65 -20.05
N GLY A 222 -1.64 17.49 -19.51
CA GLY A 222 -1.34 17.12 -18.13
C GLY A 222 -2.35 17.60 -17.07
N LEU A 223 -3.32 18.44 -17.40
CA LEU A 223 -4.30 18.96 -16.44
C LEU A 223 -5.14 17.88 -15.77
N MET A 224 -5.32 16.73 -16.42
CA MET A 224 -6.03 15.57 -15.87
C MET A 224 -5.20 14.73 -14.88
N LEU A 225 -3.88 14.94 -14.75
CA LEU A 225 -3.02 14.16 -13.85
C LEU A 225 -3.52 14.08 -12.41
N PRO A 226 -3.95 15.17 -11.75
CA PRO A 226 -4.48 15.11 -10.38
C PRO A 226 -5.70 14.21 -10.26
N TYR A 227 -6.64 14.31 -11.22
CA TYR A 227 -7.85 13.50 -11.25
C TYR A 227 -7.52 12.01 -11.47
N VAL A 228 -6.69 11.72 -12.47
CA VAL A 228 -6.25 10.33 -12.77
C VAL A 228 -5.55 9.70 -11.56
N SER A 229 -4.66 10.44 -10.90
CA SER A 229 -3.95 9.97 -9.69
C SER A 229 -4.90 9.66 -8.55
N LYS A 230 -5.92 10.52 -8.34
CA LYS A 230 -6.96 10.30 -7.34
C LYS A 230 -7.79 9.05 -7.67
N GLU A 231 -8.27 8.91 -8.91
CA GLU A 231 -9.10 7.77 -9.33
C GLU A 231 -8.34 6.45 -9.24
N ARG A 232 -7.02 6.44 -9.61
CA ARG A 232 -6.15 5.28 -9.41
C ARG A 232 -6.05 4.90 -7.92
N ARG A 233 -5.76 5.87 -7.05
CA ARG A 233 -5.65 5.61 -5.61
C ARG A 233 -6.98 5.13 -5.05
N LYS A 234 -8.09 5.77 -5.42
CA LYS A 234 -9.43 5.39 -5.02
C LYS A 234 -9.72 3.95 -5.41
N TRP A 235 -9.58 3.61 -6.70
CA TRP A 235 -9.83 2.26 -7.19
C TRP A 235 -8.95 1.22 -6.50
N MET A 236 -7.65 1.50 -6.34
CA MET A 236 -6.74 0.61 -5.64
C MET A 236 -7.17 0.38 -4.19
N THR A 237 -7.44 1.45 -3.44
CA THR A 237 -7.76 1.38 -2.01
C THR A 237 -9.11 0.72 -1.77
N GLU A 238 -10.18 1.13 -2.44
CA GLU A 238 -11.54 0.62 -2.21
C GLU A 238 -11.72 -0.84 -2.63
N ASN A 239 -10.85 -1.38 -3.49
CA ASN A 239 -10.85 -2.81 -3.83
C ASN A 239 -9.97 -3.66 -2.91
N HIS A 240 -9.17 -3.06 -2.00
CA HIS A 240 -8.46 -3.82 -0.97
C HIS A 240 -9.37 -4.14 0.20
N ARG A 241 -9.08 -5.27 0.86
CA ARG A 241 -9.75 -5.72 2.08
C ARG A 241 -8.73 -6.26 3.07
N PHE A 242 -9.03 -6.17 4.35
CA PHE A 242 -8.35 -6.89 5.41
C PHE A 242 -9.33 -7.85 6.06
N GLY A 243 -9.16 -9.15 5.79
CA GLY A 243 -10.21 -10.11 6.00
C GLY A 243 -11.47 -9.70 5.22
N THR A 244 -12.62 -9.65 5.88
CA THR A 244 -13.90 -9.19 5.27
C THR A 244 -14.05 -7.66 5.22
N THR A 245 -13.20 -6.90 5.93
CA THR A 245 -13.33 -5.46 6.07
C THR A 245 -12.73 -4.71 4.89
N PRO A 246 -13.51 -3.88 4.16
CA PRO A 246 -13.02 -3.11 3.04
C PRO A 246 -12.20 -1.90 3.51
N PHE A 247 -11.23 -1.50 2.67
CA PHE A 247 -10.60 -0.19 2.77
C PHE A 247 -11.48 0.86 2.08
N GLY A 248 -11.45 2.08 2.60
CA GLY A 248 -12.13 3.25 2.02
C GLY A 248 -11.14 4.36 1.70
N PHE A 249 -11.49 5.19 0.69
CA PHE A 249 -10.71 6.38 0.32
C PHE A 249 -11.61 7.60 0.15
N HIS A 250 -11.34 8.67 0.93
CA HIS A 250 -12.18 9.87 1.00
C HIS A 250 -11.50 11.13 0.44
N GLY A 251 -10.48 10.97 -0.42
CA GLY A 251 -9.75 12.08 -1.01
C GLY A 251 -10.56 12.86 -2.05
N MET A 252 -10.44 14.20 -2.03
CA MET A 252 -11.12 15.11 -2.97
C MET A 252 -10.22 15.50 -4.14
N THR A 253 -10.80 15.68 -5.33
CA THR A 253 -10.07 16.09 -6.53
C THR A 253 -9.45 17.49 -6.38
N LYS A 254 -10.15 18.41 -5.72
CA LYS A 254 -9.66 19.79 -5.53
C LYS A 254 -8.36 19.87 -4.72
N ASP A 255 -8.21 18.99 -3.74
CA ASP A 255 -6.98 18.96 -2.94
C ASP A 255 -5.82 18.37 -3.74
N MET A 256 -6.09 17.35 -4.55
CA MET A 256 -5.11 16.80 -5.50
C MET A 256 -4.64 17.87 -6.49
N ILE A 257 -5.58 18.64 -7.08
CA ILE A 257 -5.24 19.75 -7.98
C ILE A 257 -4.31 20.75 -7.27
N ARG A 258 -4.63 21.11 -6.02
CA ARG A 258 -3.81 22.03 -5.22
C ARG A 258 -2.39 21.51 -4.97
N ILE A 259 -2.25 20.20 -4.69
CA ILE A 259 -0.93 19.56 -4.51
C ILE A 259 -0.12 19.60 -5.81
N TYR A 260 -0.73 19.21 -6.93
CA TYR A 260 -0.08 19.20 -8.23
C TYR A 260 0.28 20.61 -8.70
N LEU A 261 -0.62 21.58 -8.55
CA LEU A 261 -0.37 22.97 -8.93
C LEU A 261 0.82 23.56 -8.17
N ARG A 262 0.93 23.28 -6.87
CA ARG A 262 2.10 23.70 -6.08
C ARG A 262 3.38 22.99 -6.54
N SER A 263 3.28 21.74 -6.99
CA SER A 263 4.47 21.02 -7.48
C SER A 263 4.96 21.53 -8.83
N VAL A 264 4.05 22.03 -9.69
CA VAL A 264 4.40 22.61 -11.01
C VAL A 264 5.37 23.78 -10.87
N LEU A 265 5.25 24.58 -9.80
CA LEU A 265 6.18 25.69 -9.54
C LEU A 265 7.65 25.28 -9.54
N PHE A 266 7.95 24.07 -9.07
CA PHE A 266 9.31 23.53 -9.07
C PHE A 266 9.79 23.12 -10.47
N PHE A 267 8.88 22.84 -11.39
CA PHE A 267 9.25 22.46 -12.76
C PHE A 267 9.39 23.65 -13.69
N LEU A 268 8.96 24.86 -13.28
CA LEU A 268 9.02 26.05 -14.11
C LEU A 268 10.44 26.38 -14.62
N PRO A 269 11.53 26.29 -13.83
CA PRO A 269 12.89 26.54 -14.34
C PRO A 269 13.28 25.57 -15.46
N LEU A 270 12.94 24.27 -15.32
CA LEU A 270 13.22 23.27 -16.33
C LEU A 270 12.40 23.50 -17.60
N ILE A 271 11.09 23.76 -17.44
CA ILE A 271 10.18 24.09 -18.55
C ILE A 271 10.68 25.34 -19.27
N GLY A 272 11.07 26.38 -18.53
CA GLY A 272 11.62 27.62 -19.07
C GLY A 272 12.87 27.38 -19.92
N GLY A 273 13.77 26.52 -19.47
CA GLY A 273 14.95 26.11 -20.24
C GLY A 273 14.61 25.43 -21.57
N TYR A 274 13.62 24.51 -21.57
CA TYR A 274 13.16 23.88 -22.82
C TYR A 274 12.42 24.83 -23.74
N VAL A 275 11.56 25.72 -23.20
CA VAL A 275 10.88 26.74 -23.99
C VAL A 275 11.90 27.68 -24.61
N PHE A 276 12.91 28.10 -23.84
CA PHE A 276 14.00 28.94 -24.36
C PHE A 276 14.76 28.23 -25.49
N LEU A 277 15.10 26.94 -25.34
CA LEU A 277 15.73 26.15 -26.38
C LEU A 277 14.86 26.09 -27.65
N PHE A 278 13.57 25.77 -27.51
CA PHE A 278 12.65 25.66 -28.64
C PHE A 278 12.51 27.00 -29.40
N VAL A 279 12.33 28.10 -28.68
CA VAL A 279 12.24 29.45 -29.26
C VAL A 279 13.55 29.81 -29.97
N SER A 280 14.70 29.52 -29.35
CA SER A 280 16.02 29.79 -29.97
C SER A 280 16.20 29.02 -31.28
N MET A 281 15.79 27.73 -31.29
CA MET A 281 15.83 26.92 -32.52
C MET A 281 14.87 27.44 -33.60
N ALA A 282 13.66 27.84 -33.21
CA ALA A 282 12.67 28.40 -34.12
C ALA A 282 13.16 29.72 -34.76
N VAL A 283 13.74 30.62 -33.97
CA VAL A 283 14.30 31.88 -34.43
C VAL A 283 15.49 31.62 -35.37
N ALA A 284 16.39 30.69 -35.03
CA ALA A 284 17.50 30.29 -35.86
C ALA A 284 17.03 29.72 -37.21
N GLY A 285 16.01 28.86 -37.21
CA GLY A 285 15.42 28.28 -38.42
C GLY A 285 14.70 29.30 -39.32
N ALA A 286 13.98 30.26 -38.70
CA ALA A 286 13.25 31.28 -39.43
C ALA A 286 14.13 32.36 -40.09
N SER A 287 15.37 32.56 -39.61
CA SER A 287 16.26 33.59 -40.10
C SER A 287 16.78 33.35 -41.50
N GLY A 288 16.69 32.13 -42.06
CA GLY A 288 17.13 31.77 -43.43
C GLY A 288 18.62 32.03 -43.73
N LYS A 289 19.35 32.55 -42.76
CA LYS A 289 20.79 32.80 -42.86
C LYS A 289 21.56 31.59 -42.35
N PRO A 290 22.67 31.20 -43.02
CA PRO A 290 23.59 30.25 -42.42
C PRO A 290 23.99 30.79 -41.05
N MET A 291 23.87 29.96 -40.04
CA MET A 291 24.06 30.29 -38.62
C MET A 291 25.44 30.92 -38.42
N GLN A 292 25.50 32.26 -38.65
CA GLN A 292 26.71 33.04 -38.38
C GLN A 292 26.79 33.28 -36.86
N THR A 293 27.90 32.98 -36.34
CA THR A 293 28.52 32.89 -35.05
C THR A 293 28.28 34.05 -34.03
N GLY A 294 27.10 34.60 -33.89
CA GLY A 294 26.90 35.63 -32.89
C GLY A 294 25.79 35.31 -31.90
N ASP A 295 24.55 35.60 -32.27
CA ASP A 295 23.47 35.63 -31.30
C ASP A 295 22.67 34.33 -31.18
N ALA A 296 22.33 33.67 -32.29
CA ALA A 296 21.56 32.43 -32.24
C ALA A 296 22.38 31.24 -31.70
N SER A 297 23.69 31.21 -32.00
CA SER A 297 24.60 30.20 -31.46
C SER A 297 24.80 30.38 -29.93
N ALA A 298 24.90 31.63 -29.48
CA ALA A 298 24.98 31.95 -28.06
C ALA A 298 23.68 31.54 -27.31
N MET A 299 22.51 31.84 -27.91
CA MET A 299 21.22 31.42 -27.30
C MET A 299 21.08 29.91 -27.21
N ILE A 300 21.48 29.17 -28.27
CA ILE A 300 21.45 27.70 -28.26
C ILE A 300 22.47 27.13 -27.26
N ALA A 301 23.62 27.76 -27.05
CA ALA A 301 24.62 27.35 -26.06
C ALA A 301 24.17 27.60 -24.62
N VAL A 302 23.33 28.61 -24.35
CA VAL A 302 22.79 28.92 -23.02
C VAL A 302 21.68 27.95 -22.62
N ALA A 303 20.88 27.44 -23.54
CA ALA A 303 19.74 26.57 -23.24
C ALA A 303 20.11 25.32 -22.42
N PRO A 304 21.19 24.55 -22.74
CA PRO A 304 21.62 23.41 -21.93
C PRO A 304 21.96 23.81 -20.48
N ILE A 305 22.54 24.99 -20.28
CA ILE A 305 22.88 25.52 -18.95
C ILE A 305 21.60 25.75 -18.15
N LEU A 306 20.58 26.37 -18.76
CA LEU A 306 19.29 26.62 -18.10
C LEU A 306 18.55 25.30 -17.79
N ILE A 307 18.58 24.33 -18.71
CA ILE A 307 18.01 23.00 -18.50
C ILE A 307 18.73 22.30 -17.35
N LEU A 308 20.07 22.29 -17.36
CA LEU A 308 20.88 21.67 -16.31
C LEU A 308 20.62 22.32 -14.94
N ALA A 309 20.49 23.64 -14.89
CA ALA A 309 20.12 24.38 -13.67
C ALA A 309 18.69 24.04 -13.20
N GLY A 310 17.79 23.74 -14.13
CA GLY A 310 16.38 23.34 -13.81
C GLY A 310 16.23 21.94 -13.22
N ILE A 311 17.19 21.02 -13.48
CA ILE A 311 17.11 19.62 -13.02
C ILE A 311 16.99 19.49 -11.49
N PRO A 312 17.81 20.17 -10.67
CA PRO A 312 17.70 20.11 -9.21
C PRO A 312 16.31 20.56 -8.70
N PHE A 313 15.75 21.62 -9.31
CA PHE A 313 14.40 22.08 -8.95
C PHE A 313 13.35 21.05 -9.33
N ALA A 314 13.41 20.47 -10.53
CA ALA A 314 12.49 19.40 -10.93
C ALA A 314 12.59 18.17 -10.01
N TYR A 315 13.80 17.80 -9.60
CA TYR A 315 14.02 16.74 -8.63
C TYR A 315 13.36 17.09 -7.29
N ALA A 316 13.58 18.28 -6.76
CA ALA A 316 12.91 18.76 -5.54
C ALA A 316 11.38 18.75 -5.68
N GLY A 317 10.86 19.11 -6.85
CA GLY A 317 9.43 19.04 -7.19
C GLY A 317 8.87 17.62 -7.15
N THR A 318 9.60 16.63 -7.67
CA THR A 318 9.19 15.21 -7.58
C THR A 318 9.14 14.74 -6.14
N ILE A 319 10.13 15.10 -5.31
CA ILE A 319 10.16 14.76 -3.88
C ILE A 319 9.03 15.46 -3.12
N PHE A 320 8.79 16.75 -3.42
CA PHE A 320 7.66 17.49 -2.85
C PHE A 320 6.33 16.79 -3.15
N LEU A 321 6.11 16.42 -4.42
CA LEU A 321 4.92 15.74 -4.86
C LEU A 321 4.76 14.38 -4.15
N ARG A 322 5.82 13.56 -4.09
CA ARG A 322 5.83 12.27 -3.39
C ARG A 322 5.46 12.41 -1.91
N ALA A 323 6.10 13.34 -1.19
CA ALA A 323 5.83 13.56 0.23
C ALA A 323 4.36 14.00 0.48
N ARG A 324 3.86 14.94 -0.35
CA ARG A 324 2.48 15.43 -0.22
C ARG A 324 1.45 14.37 -0.60
N LEU A 325 1.68 13.60 -1.67
CA LEU A 325 0.79 12.51 -2.08
C LEU A 325 0.79 11.38 -1.05
N PHE A 326 1.95 11.01 -0.50
CA PHE A 326 2.04 10.01 0.57
C PHE A 326 1.19 10.41 1.77
N SER A 327 1.41 11.62 2.31
CA SER A 327 0.64 12.13 3.44
C SER A 327 -0.85 12.19 3.11
N TYR A 328 -1.21 12.74 1.95
CA TYR A 328 -2.61 12.87 1.52
C TYR A 328 -3.30 11.52 1.37
N TYR A 329 -2.66 10.56 0.70
CA TYR A 329 -3.26 9.25 0.43
C TYR A 329 -3.53 8.48 1.73
N TRP A 330 -2.56 8.43 2.63
CA TRP A 330 -2.73 7.70 3.88
C TRP A 330 -3.71 8.37 4.82
N THR A 331 -3.66 9.69 4.98
CA THR A 331 -4.62 10.43 5.83
C THR A 331 -6.09 10.30 5.35
N HIS A 332 -6.31 10.06 4.05
CA HIS A 332 -7.67 9.84 3.52
C HIS A 332 -8.00 8.36 3.29
N THR A 333 -7.19 7.43 3.80
CA THR A 333 -7.45 6.00 3.76
C THR A 333 -7.97 5.53 5.11
N MET A 334 -8.94 4.61 5.09
CA MET A 334 -9.48 3.96 6.29
C MET A 334 -9.68 2.47 6.04
N VAL A 335 -9.73 1.67 7.10
CA VAL A 335 -10.08 0.24 7.09
C VAL A 335 -11.15 0.00 8.15
N GLY A 336 -12.37 -0.27 7.69
CA GLY A 336 -13.53 -0.27 8.58
C GLY A 336 -13.65 1.07 9.32
N PRO A 337 -13.73 1.08 10.67
CA PRO A 337 -13.79 2.30 11.47
C PRO A 337 -12.42 2.96 11.70
N HIS A 338 -11.30 2.23 11.45
CA HIS A 338 -9.94 2.71 11.74
C HIS A 338 -9.42 3.59 10.60
N SER A 339 -8.81 4.73 10.96
CA SER A 339 -8.20 5.65 10.01
C SER A 339 -6.68 5.62 10.08
N PHE A 340 -6.04 6.06 9.00
CA PHE A 340 -4.60 6.26 8.97
C PHE A 340 -4.29 7.75 9.04
N GLN A 341 -3.18 8.09 9.66
CA GLN A 341 -2.62 9.42 9.60
C GLN A 341 -1.17 9.35 9.13
N ALA A 342 -0.80 10.22 8.21
CA ALA A 342 0.56 10.30 7.73
C ALA A 342 0.97 11.76 7.54
N TYR A 343 2.15 12.11 8.04
CA TYR A 343 2.69 13.44 7.98
C TYR A 343 4.15 13.44 7.57
N MET A 344 4.42 13.57 6.28
CA MET A 344 5.77 13.59 5.73
C MET A 344 6.12 14.99 5.21
N ARG A 345 7.17 15.59 5.75
CA ARG A 345 7.69 16.88 5.27
C ARG A 345 8.57 16.66 4.05
N ALA A 346 8.32 17.44 2.99
CA ALA A 346 9.08 17.32 1.74
C ALA A 346 10.58 17.57 1.91
N ARG A 347 10.96 18.52 2.79
CA ARG A 347 12.38 18.83 3.07
C ARG A 347 13.13 17.66 3.72
N ASP A 348 12.48 16.93 4.62
CA ASP A 348 13.09 15.82 5.34
C ASP A 348 13.27 14.62 4.40
N LEU A 349 12.27 14.36 3.52
CA LEU A 349 12.37 13.38 2.45
C LEU A 349 13.45 13.77 1.44
N LEU A 350 13.57 15.07 1.08
CA LEU A 350 14.60 15.55 0.14
C LEU A 350 15.99 15.30 0.71
N GLY A 351 16.23 15.68 1.96
CA GLY A 351 17.51 15.43 2.63
C GLY A 351 17.86 13.94 2.71
N LEU A 352 16.87 13.10 3.04
CA LEU A 352 17.03 11.65 3.03
C LEU A 352 17.44 11.12 1.65
N GLN A 353 16.70 11.51 0.60
CA GLN A 353 16.92 11.01 -0.76
C GLN A 353 18.24 11.53 -1.34
N LEU A 354 18.60 12.80 -1.13
CA LEU A 354 19.89 13.34 -1.57
C LEU A 354 21.06 12.59 -0.94
N LEU A 355 21.02 12.38 0.38
CA LEU A 355 22.07 11.64 1.07
C LEU A 355 22.12 10.17 0.61
N ASN A 356 20.96 9.52 0.46
CA ASN A 356 20.89 8.16 -0.05
C ASN A 356 21.48 8.06 -1.47
N SER A 357 21.10 8.98 -2.37
CA SER A 357 21.60 9.00 -3.74
C SER A 357 23.11 9.24 -3.79
N LEU A 358 23.63 10.17 -2.98
CA LEU A 358 25.05 10.45 -2.89
C LEU A 358 25.85 9.21 -2.43
N VAL A 359 25.42 8.60 -1.31
CA VAL A 359 26.13 7.43 -0.75
C VAL A 359 26.05 6.23 -1.70
N VAL A 360 24.88 5.97 -2.31
CA VAL A 360 24.72 4.87 -3.28
C VAL A 360 25.58 5.10 -4.52
N SER A 361 25.65 6.34 -5.05
CA SER A 361 26.47 6.67 -6.21
C SER A 361 27.98 6.55 -5.88
N LEU A 362 28.43 7.06 -4.74
CA LEU A 362 29.83 6.97 -4.33
C LEU A 362 30.29 5.52 -4.08
N THR A 363 29.37 4.64 -3.72
CA THR A 363 29.65 3.22 -3.45
C THR A 363 29.30 2.31 -4.65
N PHE A 364 29.06 2.87 -5.82
CA PHE A 364 28.68 2.12 -7.04
C PHE A 364 27.50 1.15 -6.80
N GLY A 365 26.54 1.55 -5.99
CA GLY A 365 25.34 0.77 -5.65
C GLY A 365 25.48 -0.18 -4.45
N LEU A 366 26.66 -0.37 -3.88
CA LEU A 366 26.85 -1.29 -2.75
C LEU A 366 26.06 -0.89 -1.50
N MET A 367 25.82 0.41 -1.29
CA MET A 367 25.03 0.93 -0.17
C MET A 367 23.52 1.03 -0.47
N TRP A 368 23.04 0.40 -1.56
CA TRP A 368 21.60 0.30 -1.84
C TRP A 368 20.78 -0.27 -0.67
N PRO A 369 21.22 -1.37 0.02
CA PRO A 369 20.51 -1.90 1.18
C PRO A 369 20.36 -0.89 2.33
N TRP A 370 21.39 -0.09 2.58
CA TRP A 370 21.35 0.96 3.58
C TRP A 370 20.31 2.04 3.23
N ALA A 371 20.31 2.50 1.97
CA ALA A 371 19.35 3.48 1.48
C ALA A 371 17.90 2.94 1.55
N ALA A 372 17.69 1.67 1.17
CA ALA A 372 16.39 1.01 1.21
C ALA A 372 15.85 0.92 2.64
N VAL A 373 16.64 0.44 3.59
CA VAL A 373 16.24 0.33 5.02
C VAL A 373 15.90 1.71 5.59
N ARG A 374 16.71 2.73 5.33
CA ARG A 374 16.44 4.11 5.78
C ARG A 374 15.15 4.67 5.19
N THR A 375 14.90 4.41 3.91
CA THR A 375 13.68 4.90 3.25
C THR A 375 12.42 4.25 3.83
N VAL A 376 12.42 2.93 4.02
CA VAL A 376 11.28 2.22 4.63
C VAL A 376 11.06 2.68 6.06
N LYS A 377 12.12 2.75 6.87
CA LYS A 377 12.02 3.25 8.25
C LYS A 377 11.43 4.66 8.29
N PHE A 378 11.94 5.57 7.46
CA PHE A 378 11.45 6.94 7.37
C PHE A 378 9.96 7.01 7.01
N GLN A 379 9.49 6.17 6.08
CA GLN A 379 8.08 6.12 5.70
C GLN A 379 7.19 5.63 6.86
N LEU A 380 7.61 4.57 7.55
CA LEU A 380 6.88 3.99 8.66
C LEU A 380 6.86 4.91 9.90
N ASP A 381 7.96 5.61 10.18
CA ASP A 381 8.05 6.59 11.27
C ASP A 381 7.10 7.80 11.07
N HIS A 382 6.66 8.06 9.82
CA HIS A 382 5.75 9.14 9.47
C HIS A 382 4.31 8.66 9.21
N MET A 383 3.97 7.46 9.65
CA MET A 383 2.64 6.87 9.46
C MET A 383 2.17 6.21 10.76
N GLU A 384 0.90 6.43 11.09
CA GLU A 384 0.26 5.86 12.26
C GLU A 384 -1.20 5.46 11.96
N VAL A 385 -1.72 4.54 12.76
CA VAL A 385 -3.11 4.10 12.70
C VAL A 385 -3.83 4.69 13.90
N ILE A 386 -4.95 5.35 13.65
CA ILE A 386 -5.87 5.81 14.69
C ILE A 386 -6.97 4.76 14.82
N PRO A 387 -6.92 3.92 15.86
CA PRO A 387 -7.93 2.90 16.07
C PRO A 387 -9.22 3.56 16.54
N SER A 388 -10.35 3.15 15.98
CA SER A 388 -11.68 3.48 16.48
C SER A 388 -12.31 2.18 16.95
N GLY A 389 -12.02 1.79 18.19
CA GLY A 389 -12.43 0.51 18.77
C GLY A 389 -11.33 -0.57 18.74
N ASN A 390 -11.73 -1.84 18.95
CA ASN A 390 -10.79 -2.96 19.08
C ASN A 390 -10.30 -3.47 17.70
N LEU A 391 -8.99 -3.58 17.53
CA LEU A 391 -8.36 -4.17 16.33
C LEU A 391 -8.54 -5.70 16.24
N ASP A 392 -9.10 -6.35 17.25
CA ASP A 392 -9.34 -7.80 17.27
C ASP A 392 -10.64 -8.21 16.56
N THR A 393 -11.44 -7.24 16.13
CA THR A 393 -12.75 -7.49 15.50
C THR A 393 -12.69 -7.90 14.02
N PHE A 394 -11.50 -7.94 13.42
CA PHE A 394 -11.35 -8.35 12.02
C PHE A 394 -11.59 -9.86 11.85
N VAL A 395 -12.37 -10.24 10.85
CA VAL A 395 -12.75 -11.61 10.53
C VAL A 395 -12.09 -12.07 9.22
N ALA A 396 -11.60 -13.31 9.21
CA ALA A 396 -10.99 -13.90 8.02
C ALA A 396 -12.01 -14.08 6.88
N GLU A 397 -11.55 -13.85 5.64
CA GLU A 397 -12.33 -14.10 4.42
C GLU A 397 -11.87 -15.41 3.77
N ALA A 398 -12.81 -16.24 3.33
CA ALA A 398 -12.50 -17.44 2.54
C ALA A 398 -11.94 -17.02 1.16
N GLN A 399 -10.71 -17.41 0.86
CA GLN A 399 -10.02 -17.01 -0.36
C GLN A 399 -9.68 -18.22 -1.22
N PRO A 400 -10.17 -18.31 -2.48
CA PRO A 400 -9.75 -19.35 -3.42
C PRO A 400 -8.30 -19.15 -3.86
N PRO A 401 -7.58 -20.21 -4.29
CA PRO A 401 -6.18 -20.12 -4.72
C PRO A 401 -6.03 -19.21 -5.95
N VAL A 402 -4.92 -18.49 -6.03
CA VAL A 402 -4.56 -17.62 -7.17
C VAL A 402 -3.74 -18.42 -8.18
N GLY A 403 -4.05 -18.28 -9.47
CA GLY A 403 -3.28 -18.93 -10.55
C GLY A 403 -1.94 -18.23 -10.84
N ALA A 404 -1.01 -18.97 -11.47
CA ALA A 404 0.36 -18.54 -11.78
C ALA A 404 0.46 -17.25 -12.59
N LEU A 405 -0.50 -16.98 -13.50
CA LEU A 405 -0.54 -15.73 -14.28
C LEU A 405 -0.78 -14.48 -13.42
N GLY A 406 -1.54 -14.62 -12.33
CA GLY A 406 -1.73 -13.52 -11.38
C GLY A 406 -0.46 -13.18 -10.60
N GLU A 407 0.36 -14.18 -10.34
CA GLU A 407 1.64 -14.06 -9.67
C GLU A 407 2.68 -13.34 -10.53
N ALA A 408 2.74 -13.67 -11.82
CA ALA A 408 3.58 -13.00 -12.80
C ALA A 408 3.30 -11.50 -12.94
N ALA A 409 2.02 -11.17 -13.03
CA ALA A 409 1.60 -9.80 -13.13
C ALA A 409 2.05 -8.97 -11.91
N GLY A 410 2.01 -9.59 -10.71
CA GLY A 410 2.50 -8.98 -9.48
C GLY A 410 3.97 -8.65 -9.49
N ASP A 411 4.76 -9.53 -10.10
CA ASP A 411 6.21 -9.38 -10.19
C ASP A 411 6.62 -8.32 -11.22
N PHE A 412 6.07 -8.39 -12.41
CA PHE A 412 6.44 -7.52 -13.52
C PHE A 412 6.15 -6.03 -13.26
N LEU A 413 5.03 -5.75 -12.63
CA LEU A 413 4.59 -4.37 -12.44
C LEU A 413 5.06 -3.74 -11.12
N ASP A 414 5.67 -4.52 -10.23
CA ASP A 414 6.17 -4.12 -8.88
C ASP A 414 5.23 -3.14 -8.13
N PHE A 415 3.91 -3.35 -8.31
CA PHE A 415 2.90 -2.60 -7.59
C PHE A 415 2.91 -3.05 -6.13
N ASP A 416 3.76 -2.44 -5.35
CA ASP A 416 3.83 -2.66 -3.91
C ASP A 416 2.81 -1.77 -3.18
N LEU A 417 2.33 -2.22 -2.02
CA LEU A 417 1.45 -1.42 -1.15
C LEU A 417 2.14 -0.16 -0.59
N GLY A 418 3.31 0.20 -1.10
CA GLY A 418 4.08 1.38 -0.72
C GLY A 418 5.03 1.17 0.47
N PHE A 419 5.20 -0.08 0.94
CA PHE A 419 6.17 -0.43 1.99
C PHE A 419 7.52 -0.94 1.44
N GLY A 420 7.69 -0.94 0.10
CA GLY A 420 8.91 -1.39 -0.55
C GLY A 420 9.63 -0.23 -1.24
N ALA A 421 10.85 0.06 -0.82
CA ALA A 421 11.78 0.96 -1.51
C ALA A 421 12.41 0.25 -2.72
#